data_9e32a787fa77170594233fd7101a3fe5
#
_entry.id   9e32a787fa77170594233fd7101a3fe5
#
_cell.length_a   1.000
_cell.length_b   1.000
_cell.length_c   1.000
_cell.angle_alpha   90.00
_cell.angle_beta   90.00
_cell.angle_gamma   90.00
#
_symmetry.space_group_name_H-M   'P 1'
#
loop_
_entity.id
_entity.type
_entity.pdbx_description
1 polymer ?
#
loop_
_entity_poly.entity_id
_entity_poly.type
_entity_poly.pdbx_seq_one_letter_code
_entity_poly.pdbx_strand_id
1 'polypeptide(L)'
;WAMAYKFPAEEKSTRVLGVEFQVGRTGTITPVARLDPVFVGGVTVSNTTLHNMDEIQRLGLRVGDRVIVRRAGDVIPKVVKVISPEKNLKAKAIKLPPSCPACGSVIEKDGDVLYRCSASITCPAQRKESIKHFASRSAMDIEGLGDKLVEQLVDTGMIESVADIYKLSDGQIAGLERMGTKSASNLIMAIEKSKQTSLPRF
;
A
#
# COMPACT_ATOMS: atom_id res chain seq x y z
N TRP A 1 -28.95 -17.99 -20.90
CA TRP A 1 -28.05 -16.94 -21.39
C TRP A 1 -28.19 -15.73 -20.47
N ALA A 2 -27.08 -15.28 -19.90
CA ALA A 2 -27.03 -14.08 -19.08
C ALA A 2 -26.24 -12.99 -19.84
N MET A 3 -26.82 -11.78 -19.92
CA MET A 3 -26.10 -10.58 -20.40
C MET A 3 -25.73 -9.74 -19.18
N ALA A 4 -24.41 -9.44 -19.02
CA ALA A 4 -23.95 -8.52 -18.00
C ALA A 4 -24.10 -7.08 -18.51
N TYR A 5 -25.01 -6.31 -17.91
CA TYR A 5 -25.09 -4.87 -18.12
C TYR A 5 -24.30 -4.15 -17.04
N LYS A 6 -23.27 -3.42 -17.46
CA LYS A 6 -22.43 -2.63 -16.54
C LYS A 6 -22.73 -1.15 -16.71
N PHE A 7 -23.15 -0.50 -15.64
CA PHE A 7 -23.31 0.96 -15.63
C PHE A 7 -21.98 1.66 -15.90
N PRO A 8 -22.03 2.85 -16.55
CA PRO A 8 -20.82 3.68 -16.69
C PRO A 8 -20.19 3.96 -15.33
N ALA A 9 -18.86 3.90 -15.27
CA ALA A 9 -18.15 4.26 -14.07
C ALA A 9 -18.30 5.75 -13.76
N GLU A 10 -18.51 6.07 -12.48
CA GLU A 10 -18.61 7.46 -12.06
C GLU A 10 -17.25 8.17 -12.18
N GLU A 11 -17.28 9.39 -12.71
CA GLU A 11 -16.09 10.25 -12.88
C GLU A 11 -16.28 11.58 -12.16
N LYS A 12 -15.25 12.02 -11.46
CA LYS A 12 -15.22 13.33 -10.80
C LYS A 12 -13.88 14.01 -11.04
N SER A 13 -13.91 15.34 -11.04
CA SER A 13 -12.68 16.13 -11.13
C SER A 13 -12.16 16.46 -9.74
N THR A 14 -10.84 16.36 -9.58
CA THR A 14 -10.14 16.76 -8.36
C THR A 14 -8.75 17.32 -8.70
N ARG A 15 -8.01 17.79 -7.68
CA ARG A 15 -6.64 18.30 -7.84
C ARG A 15 -5.62 17.35 -7.25
N VAL A 16 -4.48 17.18 -7.90
CA VAL A 16 -3.32 16.46 -7.36
C VAL A 16 -2.55 17.39 -6.43
N LEU A 17 -2.57 17.11 -5.13
CA LEU A 17 -1.88 17.86 -4.10
C LEU A 17 -0.41 17.49 -3.98
N GLY A 18 -0.08 16.24 -4.26
CA GLY A 18 1.27 15.69 -4.17
C GLY A 18 1.35 14.28 -4.73
N VAL A 19 2.55 13.74 -4.79
CA VAL A 19 2.80 12.34 -5.11
C VAL A 19 3.78 11.77 -4.09
N GLU A 20 3.41 10.64 -3.51
CA GLU A 20 4.22 9.85 -2.61
C GLU A 20 4.64 8.56 -3.31
N PHE A 21 5.80 8.01 -2.92
CA PHE A 21 6.28 6.75 -3.46
C PHE A 21 6.23 5.68 -2.36
N GLN A 22 5.39 4.69 -2.57
CA GLN A 22 5.22 3.56 -1.65
C GLN A 22 6.11 2.40 -2.07
N VAL A 23 6.63 1.67 -1.09
CA VAL A 23 7.48 0.50 -1.31
C VAL A 23 6.68 -0.75 -0.97
N GLY A 24 6.39 -1.55 -1.97
CA GLY A 24 5.66 -2.81 -1.80
C GLY A 24 6.52 -3.96 -1.27
N ARG A 25 5.90 -5.09 -1.01
CA ARG A 25 6.54 -6.30 -0.47
C ARG A 25 7.77 -6.77 -1.25
N THR A 26 7.71 -6.68 -2.56
CA THR A 26 8.82 -7.08 -3.46
C THR A 26 9.80 -5.94 -3.76
N GLY A 27 9.71 -4.83 -3.02
CA GLY A 27 10.54 -3.64 -3.23
C GLY A 27 10.04 -2.69 -4.32
N THR A 28 8.97 -3.04 -5.04
CA THR A 28 8.43 -2.19 -6.12
C THR A 28 8.07 -0.81 -5.59
N ILE A 29 8.58 0.22 -6.27
CA ILE A 29 8.32 1.64 -5.97
C ILE A 29 7.10 2.07 -6.76
N THR A 30 5.99 2.30 -6.07
CA THR A 30 4.72 2.67 -6.69
C THR A 30 4.36 4.11 -6.38
N PRO A 31 4.21 4.99 -7.39
CA PRO A 31 3.75 6.35 -7.17
C PRO A 31 2.24 6.37 -6.83
N VAL A 32 1.89 7.12 -5.79
CA VAL A 32 0.51 7.31 -5.31
C VAL A 32 0.22 8.81 -5.27
N ALA A 33 -0.81 9.23 -6.01
CA ALA A 33 -1.27 10.60 -5.98
C ALA A 33 -2.05 10.89 -4.69
N ARG A 34 -1.70 11.97 -4.02
CA ARG A 34 -2.49 12.61 -2.98
C ARG A 34 -3.44 13.59 -3.66
N LEU A 35 -4.72 13.40 -3.46
CA LEU A 35 -5.79 14.17 -4.10
C LEU A 35 -6.48 15.08 -3.10
N ASP A 36 -6.98 16.20 -3.58
CA ASP A 36 -8.03 16.91 -2.85
C ASP A 36 -9.23 15.95 -2.73
N PRO A 37 -9.73 15.67 -1.50
CA PRO A 37 -10.74 14.65 -1.30
C PRO A 37 -11.97 14.84 -2.17
N VAL A 38 -12.36 13.80 -2.88
CA VAL A 38 -13.51 13.83 -3.81
C VAL A 38 -14.41 12.63 -3.60
N PHE A 39 -15.70 12.85 -3.56
CA PHE A 39 -16.70 11.78 -3.46
C PHE A 39 -17.00 11.23 -4.86
N VAL A 40 -16.69 9.94 -5.08
CA VAL A 40 -16.90 9.24 -6.36
C VAL A 40 -17.14 7.75 -6.13
N GLY A 41 -18.16 7.22 -6.78
CA GLY A 41 -18.51 5.81 -6.67
C GLY A 41 -18.82 5.36 -5.23
N GLY A 42 -19.52 6.21 -4.46
CA GLY A 42 -19.98 5.89 -3.10
C GLY A 42 -18.92 6.05 -1.98
N VAL A 43 -17.69 6.50 -2.28
CA VAL A 43 -16.63 6.71 -1.27
C VAL A 43 -15.89 8.02 -1.50
N THR A 44 -15.30 8.55 -0.43
CA THR A 44 -14.38 9.69 -0.52
C THR A 44 -12.97 9.18 -0.86
N VAL A 45 -12.45 9.61 -2.00
CA VAL A 45 -11.13 9.26 -2.51
C VAL A 45 -10.16 10.40 -2.26
N SER A 46 -9.13 10.16 -1.46
CA SER A 46 -8.03 11.09 -1.18
C SER A 46 -6.68 10.62 -1.73
N ASN A 47 -6.60 9.34 -2.13
CA ASN A 47 -5.39 8.75 -2.69
C ASN A 47 -5.73 7.86 -3.86
N THR A 48 -4.86 7.80 -4.86
CA THR A 48 -4.99 6.86 -5.97
C THR A 48 -3.64 6.45 -6.51
N THR A 49 -3.53 5.18 -6.93
CA THR A 49 -2.30 4.72 -7.57
C THR A 49 -2.11 5.37 -8.93
N LEU A 50 -0.86 5.70 -9.24
CA LEU A 50 -0.42 6.12 -10.57
C LEU A 50 0.30 4.98 -11.30
N HIS A 51 0.24 3.78 -10.76
CA HIS A 51 0.84 2.55 -11.27
C HIS A 51 2.37 2.60 -11.36
N ASN A 52 2.93 3.43 -12.25
CA ASN A 52 4.37 3.54 -12.51
C ASN A 52 4.71 4.93 -13.11
N MET A 53 6.00 5.15 -13.39
CA MET A 53 6.47 6.42 -13.96
C MET A 53 6.02 6.61 -15.41
N ASP A 54 5.86 5.56 -16.17
CA ASP A 54 5.42 5.63 -17.57
C ASP A 54 3.98 6.11 -17.69
N GLU A 55 3.11 5.68 -16.76
CA GLU A 55 1.74 6.17 -16.70
C GLU A 55 1.68 7.67 -16.35
N ILE A 56 2.55 8.13 -15.46
CA ILE A 56 2.71 9.56 -15.16
C ILE A 56 3.12 10.35 -16.41
N GLN A 57 4.07 9.82 -17.17
CA GLN A 57 4.52 10.44 -18.43
C GLN A 57 3.44 10.41 -19.49
N ARG A 58 2.74 9.28 -19.65
CA ARG A 58 1.63 9.12 -20.60
C ARG A 58 0.50 10.14 -20.35
N LEU A 59 0.18 10.38 -19.08
CA LEU A 59 -0.82 11.35 -18.65
C LEU A 59 -0.31 12.80 -18.74
N GLY A 60 0.99 13.01 -18.82
CA GLY A 60 1.62 14.34 -18.68
C GLY A 60 1.37 14.98 -17.32
N LEU A 61 1.18 14.13 -16.27
CA LEU A 61 0.72 14.54 -14.96
C LEU A 61 1.79 15.29 -14.18
N ARG A 62 1.37 16.37 -13.51
CA ARG A 62 2.20 17.18 -12.60
C ARG A 62 1.48 17.41 -11.28
N VAL A 63 2.23 17.67 -10.23
CA VAL A 63 1.65 18.11 -8.95
C VAL A 63 1.00 19.49 -9.14
N GLY A 64 -0.25 19.62 -8.71
CA GLY A 64 -1.07 20.83 -8.87
C GLY A 64 -2.08 20.75 -10.01
N ASP A 65 -2.01 19.73 -10.87
CA ASP A 65 -2.96 19.56 -11.97
C ASP A 65 -4.35 19.15 -11.50
N ARG A 66 -5.36 19.53 -12.30
CA ARG A 66 -6.71 18.97 -12.20
C ARG A 66 -6.81 17.70 -13.03
N VAL A 67 -7.40 16.68 -12.45
CA VAL A 67 -7.53 15.36 -13.04
C VAL A 67 -8.96 14.85 -12.96
N ILE A 68 -9.32 13.94 -13.85
CA ILE A 68 -10.52 13.12 -13.72
C ILE A 68 -10.13 11.81 -13.02
N VAL A 69 -10.79 11.54 -11.92
CA VAL A 69 -10.72 10.27 -11.21
C VAL A 69 -11.98 9.47 -11.52
N ARG A 70 -11.80 8.20 -11.86
CA ARG A 70 -12.87 7.24 -12.13
C ARG A 70 -12.84 6.13 -11.09
N ARG A 71 -14.04 5.75 -10.61
CA ARG A 71 -14.25 4.54 -9.83
C ARG A 71 -15.43 3.76 -10.39
N ALA A 72 -15.23 2.49 -10.68
CA ALA A 72 -16.27 1.58 -11.14
C ALA A 72 -16.56 0.57 -10.01
N GLY A 73 -17.71 0.72 -9.33
CA GLY A 73 -18.08 -0.15 -8.21
C GLY A 73 -16.98 -0.23 -7.15
N ASP A 74 -16.62 -1.43 -6.69
CA ASP A 74 -15.56 -1.67 -5.70
C ASP A 74 -14.14 -1.73 -6.29
N VAL A 75 -13.94 -1.22 -7.50
CA VAL A 75 -12.63 -1.19 -8.14
C VAL A 75 -11.80 -0.03 -7.58
N ILE A 76 -10.49 -0.24 -7.53
CA ILE A 76 -9.50 0.77 -7.11
C ILE A 76 -9.65 2.03 -7.98
N PRO A 77 -9.80 3.23 -7.37
CA PRO A 77 -9.87 4.48 -8.12
C PRO A 77 -8.61 4.68 -8.97
N LYS A 78 -8.77 5.28 -10.15
CA LYS A 78 -7.65 5.62 -11.02
C LYS A 78 -7.80 6.99 -11.66
N VAL A 79 -6.68 7.64 -11.92
CA VAL A 79 -6.63 8.85 -12.76
C VAL A 79 -6.82 8.46 -14.21
N VAL A 80 -7.79 9.07 -14.88
CA VAL A 80 -8.11 8.78 -16.28
C VAL A 80 -7.43 9.75 -17.22
N LYS A 81 -7.48 11.04 -16.90
CA LYS A 81 -6.90 12.11 -17.70
C LYS A 81 -6.63 13.37 -16.88
N VAL A 82 -5.70 14.16 -17.36
CA VAL A 82 -5.45 15.53 -16.90
C VAL A 82 -6.36 16.48 -17.68
N ILE A 83 -7.05 17.39 -16.97
CA ILE A 83 -7.99 18.37 -17.56
C ILE A 83 -7.50 19.82 -17.49
N SER A 84 -6.31 20.05 -16.98
CA SER A 84 -5.67 21.38 -16.98
C SER A 84 -4.76 21.51 -18.21
N PRO A 85 -5.29 21.92 -19.38
CA PRO A 85 -4.46 22.07 -20.59
C PRO A 85 -3.57 23.31 -20.54
N GLU A 86 -3.90 24.26 -19.67
CA GLU A 86 -3.07 25.44 -19.50
C GLU A 86 -1.85 25.11 -18.66
N LYS A 87 -0.67 25.47 -19.18
CA LYS A 87 0.61 25.38 -18.50
C LYS A 87 0.50 26.02 -17.13
N ASN A 88 0.12 25.23 -16.13
CA ASN A 88 0.17 25.70 -14.76
C ASN A 88 1.65 25.92 -14.44
N LEU A 89 2.11 27.15 -14.55
CA LEU A 89 3.51 27.56 -14.33
C LEU A 89 4.01 27.17 -12.92
N LYS A 90 3.09 26.87 -12.00
CA LYS A 90 3.39 26.40 -10.65
C LYS A 90 3.38 24.85 -10.53
N ALA A 91 3.00 24.12 -11.59
CA ALA A 91 2.96 22.67 -11.57
C ALA A 91 4.38 22.09 -11.54
N LYS A 92 4.64 21.24 -10.53
CA LYS A 92 5.94 20.59 -10.36
C LYS A 92 5.96 19.22 -11.06
N ALA A 93 7.01 18.97 -11.84
CA ALA A 93 7.24 17.66 -12.45
C ALA A 93 7.41 16.59 -11.36
N ILE A 94 6.78 15.44 -11.58
CA ILE A 94 6.94 14.27 -10.72
C ILE A 94 8.19 13.54 -11.18
N LYS A 95 9.11 13.32 -10.25
CA LYS A 95 10.37 12.62 -10.52
C LYS A 95 10.49 11.42 -9.59
N LEU A 96 11.06 10.34 -10.09
CA LEU A 96 11.44 9.20 -9.25
C LEU A 96 12.43 9.68 -8.18
N PRO A 97 12.27 9.28 -6.92
CA PRO A 97 13.25 9.61 -5.89
C PRO A 97 14.62 8.99 -6.22
N PRO A 98 15.74 9.62 -5.85
CA PRO A 98 17.08 9.13 -6.15
C PRO A 98 17.44 7.86 -5.40
N SER A 99 16.75 7.59 -4.29
CA SER A 99 16.92 6.43 -3.43
C SER A 99 15.59 6.00 -2.82
N CYS A 100 15.56 4.80 -2.25
CA CYS A 100 14.36 4.25 -1.61
C CYS A 100 13.86 5.20 -0.50
N PRO A 101 12.58 5.62 -0.53
CA PRO A 101 12.03 6.55 0.45
C PRO A 101 11.96 5.97 1.88
N ALA A 102 12.03 4.63 2.01
CA ALA A 102 11.92 3.96 3.30
C ALA A 102 13.28 3.64 3.95
N CYS A 103 14.32 3.35 3.16
CA CYS A 103 15.62 2.91 3.71
C CYS A 103 16.84 3.60 3.09
N GLY A 104 16.66 4.49 2.10
CA GLY A 104 17.75 5.19 1.45
C GLY A 104 18.61 4.35 0.48
N SER A 105 18.32 3.06 0.32
CA SER A 105 19.09 2.17 -0.57
C SER A 105 18.84 2.49 -2.04
N VAL A 106 19.71 1.97 -2.90
CA VAL A 106 19.63 2.15 -4.35
C VAL A 106 18.29 1.64 -4.88
N ILE A 107 17.74 2.38 -5.84
CA ILE A 107 16.59 1.96 -6.63
C ILE A 107 17.12 1.44 -7.97
N GLU A 108 16.79 0.21 -8.28
CA GLU A 108 17.16 -0.44 -9.53
C GLU A 108 15.98 -0.53 -10.47
N LYS A 109 16.23 -0.42 -11.77
CA LYS A 109 15.20 -0.65 -12.78
C LYS A 109 15.05 -2.15 -12.99
N ASP A 110 13.82 -2.66 -12.86
CA ASP A 110 13.48 -4.06 -13.07
C ASP A 110 12.57 -4.19 -14.29
N GLY A 111 13.11 -4.75 -15.36
CA GLY A 111 12.47 -4.76 -16.66
C GLY A 111 12.33 -3.37 -17.26
N ASP A 112 11.29 -3.17 -18.07
CA ASP A 112 11.10 -1.92 -18.80
C ASP A 112 10.45 -0.81 -17.98
N VAL A 113 9.61 -1.15 -17.01
CA VAL A 113 8.62 -0.23 -16.41
C VAL A 113 8.73 -0.09 -14.90
N LEU A 114 9.30 -1.08 -14.22
CA LEU A 114 9.30 -1.14 -12.75
C LEU A 114 10.62 -0.62 -12.17
N TYR A 115 10.51 -0.05 -10.99
CA TYR A 115 11.64 0.36 -10.15
C TYR A 115 11.53 -0.34 -8.80
N ARG A 116 12.62 -0.88 -8.31
CA ARG A 116 12.67 -1.63 -7.05
C ARG A 116 13.77 -1.15 -6.12
N CYS A 117 13.47 -1.19 -4.83
CA CYS A 117 14.47 -1.05 -3.79
C CYS A 117 15.33 -2.33 -3.71
N SER A 118 16.64 -2.20 -3.83
CA SER A 118 17.59 -3.33 -3.82
C SER A 118 17.82 -3.95 -2.43
N ALA A 119 17.38 -3.29 -1.35
CA ALA A 119 17.67 -3.72 0.02
C ALA A 119 16.92 -4.99 0.48
N SER A 120 15.94 -5.47 -0.27
CA SER A 120 15.18 -6.67 0.07
C SER A 120 14.63 -6.63 1.51
N ILE A 121 14.80 -7.69 2.29
CA ILE A 121 14.28 -7.82 3.67
C ILE A 121 14.90 -6.84 4.67
N THR A 122 16.04 -6.22 4.36
CA THR A 122 16.63 -5.20 5.22
C THR A 122 15.89 -3.86 5.13
N CYS A 123 15.09 -3.65 4.08
CA CYS A 123 14.22 -2.49 3.97
C CYS A 123 13.04 -2.62 4.93
N PRO A 124 12.83 -1.66 5.86
CA PRO A 124 11.73 -1.75 6.83
C PRO A 124 10.35 -1.79 6.16
N ALA A 125 10.15 -1.09 5.04
CA ALA A 125 8.89 -1.14 4.31
C ALA A 125 8.64 -2.52 3.70
N GLN A 126 9.63 -3.11 3.03
CA GLN A 126 9.51 -4.47 2.47
C GLN A 126 9.27 -5.51 3.56
N ARG A 127 9.94 -5.37 4.70
CA ARG A 127 9.75 -6.21 5.88
C ARG A 127 8.31 -6.14 6.39
N LYS A 128 7.80 -4.93 6.62
CA LYS A 128 6.41 -4.72 7.06
C LYS A 128 5.41 -5.37 6.09
N GLU A 129 5.53 -5.10 4.82
CA GLU A 129 4.63 -5.64 3.81
C GLU A 129 4.75 -7.18 3.66
N SER A 130 5.94 -7.75 3.87
CA SER A 130 6.14 -9.20 3.88
C SER A 130 5.45 -9.84 5.08
N ILE A 131 5.56 -9.24 6.26
CA ILE A 131 4.90 -9.72 7.48
C ILE A 131 3.37 -9.59 7.36
N LYS A 132 2.86 -8.46 6.85
CA LYS A 132 1.43 -8.26 6.59
C LYS A 132 0.89 -9.34 5.64
N HIS A 133 1.60 -9.60 4.54
CA HIS A 133 1.22 -10.64 3.60
C HIS A 133 1.21 -12.02 4.26
N PHE A 134 2.25 -12.36 5.03
CA PHE A 134 2.33 -13.63 5.74
C PHE A 134 1.15 -13.82 6.72
N ALA A 135 0.76 -12.78 7.44
CA ALA A 135 -0.37 -12.83 8.36
C ALA A 135 -1.75 -12.82 7.70
N SER A 136 -1.82 -12.47 6.42
CA SER A 136 -3.08 -12.27 5.69
C SER A 136 -3.88 -13.56 5.48
N ARG A 137 -5.19 -13.40 5.15
CA ARG A 137 -6.09 -14.53 4.83
C ARG A 137 -5.61 -15.40 3.66
N SER A 138 -4.83 -14.84 2.75
CA SER A 138 -4.28 -15.57 1.60
C SER A 138 -3.06 -16.43 1.94
N ALA A 139 -2.50 -16.28 3.14
CA ALA A 139 -1.35 -17.02 3.64
C ALA A 139 -1.70 -17.68 4.99
N MET A 140 -1.09 -17.28 6.10
CA MET A 140 -1.23 -17.96 7.40
C MET A 140 -2.52 -17.63 8.16
N ASP A 141 -3.28 -16.61 7.73
CA ASP A 141 -4.58 -16.23 8.29
C ASP A 141 -4.53 -16.01 9.82
N ILE A 142 -3.61 -15.18 10.26
CA ILE A 142 -3.42 -14.88 11.68
C ILE A 142 -4.40 -13.76 12.08
N GLU A 143 -5.54 -14.15 12.61
CA GLU A 143 -6.57 -13.19 13.03
C GLU A 143 -6.06 -12.27 14.14
N GLY A 144 -6.35 -10.97 14.02
CA GLY A 144 -5.89 -9.96 14.98
C GLY A 144 -4.52 -9.35 14.66
N LEU A 145 -3.71 -9.96 13.79
CA LEU A 145 -2.43 -9.41 13.34
C LEU A 145 -2.63 -8.51 12.10
N GLY A 146 -3.35 -7.39 12.28
CA GLY A 146 -3.61 -6.44 11.22
C GLY A 146 -2.46 -5.45 10.98
N ASP A 147 -2.59 -4.65 9.89
CA ASP A 147 -1.56 -3.74 9.41
C ASP A 147 -0.95 -2.83 10.48
N LYS A 148 -1.80 -2.21 11.30
CA LYS A 148 -1.35 -1.28 12.36
C LYS A 148 -0.53 -1.97 13.44
N LEU A 149 -0.90 -3.19 13.80
CA LEU A 149 -0.19 -3.97 14.80
C LEU A 149 1.16 -4.45 14.25
N VAL A 150 1.20 -4.91 13.00
CA VAL A 150 2.47 -5.24 12.33
C VAL A 150 3.40 -4.04 12.27
N GLU A 151 2.87 -2.85 11.96
CA GLU A 151 3.67 -1.61 11.96
C GLU A 151 4.27 -1.34 13.34
N GLN A 152 3.47 -1.41 14.41
CA GLN A 152 3.97 -1.23 15.78
C GLN A 152 5.06 -2.26 16.15
N LEU A 153 4.80 -3.54 15.86
CA LEU A 153 5.73 -4.62 16.21
C LEU A 153 7.09 -4.47 15.49
N VAL A 154 7.08 -4.06 14.23
CA VAL A 154 8.31 -3.82 13.46
C VAL A 154 9.01 -2.54 13.91
N ASP A 155 8.25 -1.45 14.14
CA ASP A 155 8.81 -0.16 14.53
C ASP A 155 9.41 -0.17 15.95
N THR A 156 8.86 -1.01 16.83
CA THR A 156 9.42 -1.24 18.18
C THR A 156 10.56 -2.27 18.20
N GLY A 157 10.88 -2.90 17.06
CA GLY A 157 11.91 -3.94 16.98
C GLY A 157 11.52 -5.27 17.63
N MET A 158 10.23 -5.47 17.97
CA MET A 158 9.75 -6.73 18.57
C MET A 158 9.77 -7.88 17.56
N ILE A 159 9.56 -7.59 16.27
CA ILE A 159 9.67 -8.54 15.18
C ILE A 159 10.54 -7.97 14.05
N GLU A 160 11.46 -8.77 13.56
CA GLU A 160 12.29 -8.48 12.40
C GLU A 160 12.02 -9.41 11.23
N SER A 161 11.40 -10.55 11.49
CA SER A 161 11.08 -11.58 10.52
C SER A 161 9.73 -12.22 10.82
N VAL A 162 9.19 -12.98 9.88
CA VAL A 162 7.97 -13.75 10.07
C VAL A 162 8.11 -14.80 11.17
N ALA A 163 9.31 -15.33 11.42
CA ALA A 163 9.57 -16.30 12.48
C ALA A 163 9.42 -15.71 13.88
N ASP A 164 9.64 -14.40 14.04
CA ASP A 164 9.55 -13.73 15.34
C ASP A 164 8.10 -13.57 15.81
N ILE A 165 7.11 -13.64 14.89
CA ILE A 165 5.69 -13.69 15.24
C ILE A 165 5.42 -14.84 16.22
N TYR A 166 6.05 -15.99 16.01
CA TYR A 166 5.87 -17.19 16.82
C TYR A 166 6.62 -17.18 18.16
N LYS A 167 7.39 -16.12 18.43
CA LYS A 167 8.11 -15.89 19.70
C LYS A 167 7.41 -14.84 20.58
N LEU A 168 6.36 -14.20 20.07
CA LEU A 168 5.62 -13.19 20.82
C LEU A 168 4.92 -13.79 22.03
N SER A 169 4.91 -13.03 23.14
CA SER A 169 4.19 -13.37 24.38
C SER A 169 3.05 -12.40 24.67
N ASP A 170 2.05 -12.87 25.46
CA ASP A 170 0.92 -12.05 25.88
C ASP A 170 1.35 -10.71 26.51
N GLY A 171 2.36 -10.76 27.38
CA GLY A 171 2.85 -9.56 28.08
C GLY A 171 3.44 -8.50 27.16
N GLN A 172 4.16 -8.94 26.10
CA GLN A 172 4.72 -8.03 25.11
C GLN A 172 3.62 -7.35 24.29
N ILE A 173 2.61 -8.13 23.87
CA ILE A 173 1.51 -7.63 23.03
C ILE A 173 0.58 -6.72 23.84
N ALA A 174 0.28 -7.07 25.11
CA ALA A 174 -0.60 -6.29 25.96
C ALA A 174 -0.04 -4.89 26.28
N GLY A 175 1.28 -4.69 26.18
CA GLY A 175 1.94 -3.39 26.34
C GLY A 175 1.85 -2.46 25.13
N LEU A 176 1.35 -2.95 23.98
CA LEU A 176 1.24 -2.16 22.77
C LEU A 176 0.02 -1.24 22.78
N GLU A 177 0.08 -0.15 22.01
CA GLU A 177 -1.00 0.81 21.89
C GLU A 177 -2.29 0.14 21.36
N ARG A 178 -3.41 0.38 22.05
CA ARG A 178 -4.73 -0.18 21.75
C ARG A 178 -4.85 -1.71 21.89
N MET A 179 -3.89 -2.36 22.56
CA MET A 179 -3.94 -3.77 22.87
C MET A 179 -4.22 -3.98 24.36
N GLY A 180 -5.37 -4.61 24.67
CA GLY A 180 -5.69 -5.06 26.02
C GLY A 180 -5.33 -6.54 26.21
N THR A 181 -5.33 -7.03 27.45
CA THR A 181 -5.02 -8.42 27.81
C THR A 181 -5.83 -9.44 27.00
N LYS A 182 -7.14 -9.19 26.83
CA LYS A 182 -8.02 -10.09 26.04
C LYS A 182 -7.63 -10.13 24.56
N SER A 183 -7.28 -8.98 23.96
CA SER A 183 -6.84 -8.92 22.54
C SER A 183 -5.50 -9.60 22.35
N ALA A 184 -4.57 -9.43 23.30
CA ALA A 184 -3.28 -10.10 23.30
C ALA A 184 -3.45 -11.63 23.35
N SER A 185 -4.24 -12.13 24.28
CA SER A 185 -4.52 -13.57 24.42
C SER A 185 -5.19 -14.16 23.16
N ASN A 186 -6.16 -13.46 22.57
CA ASN A 186 -6.79 -13.88 21.32
C ASN A 186 -5.77 -13.96 20.17
N LEU A 187 -4.87 -12.99 20.08
CA LEU A 187 -3.82 -12.99 19.06
C LEU A 187 -2.85 -14.17 19.25
N ILE A 188 -2.41 -14.45 20.48
CA ILE A 188 -1.56 -15.60 20.75
C ILE A 188 -2.26 -16.92 20.36
N MET A 189 -3.55 -17.06 20.68
CA MET A 189 -4.32 -18.24 20.23
C MET A 189 -4.38 -18.33 18.70
N ALA A 190 -4.54 -17.22 17.99
CA ALA A 190 -4.54 -17.20 16.53
C ALA A 190 -3.17 -17.57 15.94
N ILE A 191 -2.07 -17.10 16.56
CA ILE A 191 -0.71 -17.47 16.18
C ILE A 191 -0.49 -18.98 16.37
N GLU A 192 -0.87 -19.54 17.52
CA GLU A 192 -0.76 -20.99 17.76
C GLU A 192 -1.60 -21.81 16.79
N LYS A 193 -2.83 -21.38 16.50
CA LYS A 193 -3.70 -22.03 15.50
C LYS A 193 -3.08 -22.02 14.12
N SER A 194 -2.40 -20.96 13.73
CA SER A 194 -1.77 -20.84 12.40
C SER A 194 -0.66 -21.88 12.15
N LYS A 195 -0.04 -22.43 13.21
CA LYS A 195 0.96 -23.51 13.11
C LYS A 195 0.38 -24.82 12.54
N GLN A 196 -0.93 -24.97 12.55
CA GLN A 196 -1.64 -26.16 12.01
C GLN A 196 -2.11 -25.95 10.56
N THR A 197 -1.50 -25.03 9.84
CA THR A 197 -1.85 -24.74 8.44
C THR A 197 -1.40 -25.88 7.50
N SER A 198 -1.99 -25.92 6.30
CA SER A 198 -1.56 -26.85 5.26
C SER A 198 -0.38 -26.29 4.46
N LEU A 199 0.46 -27.19 3.90
CA LEU A 199 1.61 -26.80 3.08
C LEU A 199 1.26 -25.84 1.92
N PRO A 200 0.13 -25.97 1.21
CA PRO A 200 -0.25 -25.02 0.17
C PRO A 200 -0.56 -23.59 0.67
N ARG A 201 -0.79 -23.39 1.96
CA ARG A 201 -1.01 -22.06 2.55
C ARG A 201 0.27 -21.43 3.09
N PHE A 202 1.24 -22.27 3.45
CA PHE A 202 2.57 -21.84 3.87
C PHE A 202 3.42 -21.44 2.68
#